data_6560e697530163f061d73a3a5da599da
#
_entry.id   6560e697530163f061d73a3a5da599da
#
_cell.length_a   1.000
_cell.length_b   1.000
_cell.length_c   1.000
_cell.angle_alpha   90.00
_cell.angle_beta   90.00
_cell.angle_gamma   90.00
#
_symmetry.space_group_name_H-M   'P 1'
#
loop_
_entity.id
_entity.type
_entity.pdbx_description
1 polymer ?
#
loop_
_entity_poly.entity_id
_entity_poly.type
_entity_poly.pdbx_seq_one_letter_code
_entity_poly.pdbx_strand_id
1 'polypeptide(L)'
;MQFPRSLLSRFKGESGSAVSEFVLLVVPASLLAIPLMEVFGLYQSAIVQEQVSYDIARFAALADVSPIDAETYRQMKDPNSKLITDTRSGSCSILTSLEIQRSVTFWPELIKVPIEVRATCEN
;
A
#
# COMPACT_ATOMS: atom_id res chain seq x y z
N MET A 1 -17.30 33.26 -54.67
CA MET A 1 -17.97 32.79 -53.44
C MET A 1 -17.23 33.40 -52.23
N GLN A 2 -17.87 34.39 -51.60
CA GLN A 2 -17.33 35.04 -50.40
C GLN A 2 -17.82 34.24 -49.17
N PHE A 3 -16.94 33.52 -48.52
CA PHE A 3 -17.25 32.92 -47.23
C PHE A 3 -17.39 34.03 -46.17
N PRO A 4 -18.45 34.02 -45.37
CA PRO A 4 -18.67 35.06 -44.35
C PRO A 4 -17.59 34.94 -43.27
N ARG A 5 -16.73 35.95 -43.18
CA ARG A 5 -15.67 36.11 -42.17
C ARG A 5 -16.19 36.13 -40.74
N SER A 6 -17.47 36.20 -40.52
CA SER A 6 -18.12 36.24 -39.20
C SER A 6 -18.14 34.88 -38.47
N LEU A 7 -18.02 33.77 -39.19
CA LEU A 7 -18.02 32.46 -38.55
C LEU A 7 -16.66 32.10 -37.90
N LEU A 8 -15.57 32.58 -38.49
CA LEU A 8 -14.20 32.32 -37.95
C LEU A 8 -13.89 33.09 -36.67
N SER A 9 -14.56 34.21 -36.40
CA SER A 9 -14.36 34.98 -35.19
C SER A 9 -15.05 34.36 -33.95
N ARG A 10 -16.14 33.61 -34.15
CA ARG A 10 -16.81 32.91 -33.06
C ARG A 10 -16.05 31.71 -32.51
N PHE A 11 -15.38 30.97 -33.38
CA PHE A 11 -14.55 29.82 -32.93
C PHE A 11 -13.31 30.23 -32.18
N LYS A 12 -12.80 31.45 -32.37
CA LYS A 12 -11.58 31.92 -31.71
C LYS A 12 -11.81 32.32 -30.25
N GLY A 13 -13.01 32.63 -29.85
CA GLY A 13 -13.38 33.00 -28.47
C GLY A 13 -13.72 31.79 -27.60
N GLU A 14 -14.39 30.79 -28.18
CA GLU A 14 -14.85 29.61 -27.40
C GLU A 14 -13.76 28.59 -27.14
N SER A 15 -12.80 28.41 -28.05
CA SER A 15 -11.69 27.50 -27.86
C SER A 15 -10.71 27.96 -26.77
N GLY A 16 -10.52 29.26 -26.59
CA GLY A 16 -9.69 29.83 -25.53
C GLY A 16 -10.30 29.64 -24.13
N SER A 17 -11.62 29.78 -24.01
CA SER A 17 -12.34 29.54 -22.75
C SER A 17 -12.33 28.08 -22.35
N ALA A 18 -12.59 27.16 -23.27
CA ALA A 18 -12.57 25.72 -23.01
C ALA A 18 -11.19 25.22 -22.59
N VAL A 19 -10.12 25.73 -23.19
CA VAL A 19 -8.74 25.36 -22.80
C VAL A 19 -8.40 25.90 -21.42
N SER A 20 -8.79 27.12 -21.09
CA SER A 20 -8.53 27.71 -19.76
C SER A 20 -9.32 26.98 -18.67
N GLU A 21 -10.58 26.59 -18.93
CA GLU A 21 -11.40 25.81 -18.01
C GLU A 21 -10.80 24.41 -17.80
N PHE A 22 -10.33 23.78 -18.87
CA PHE A 22 -9.68 22.47 -18.78
C PHE A 22 -8.41 22.54 -17.94
N VAL A 23 -7.55 23.53 -18.16
CA VAL A 23 -6.32 23.72 -17.36
C VAL A 23 -6.64 23.97 -15.89
N LEU A 24 -7.67 24.79 -15.60
CA LEU A 24 -8.10 25.06 -14.22
C LEU A 24 -8.63 23.82 -13.49
N LEU A 25 -9.17 22.84 -14.21
CA LEU A 25 -9.63 21.58 -13.62
C LEU A 25 -8.52 20.53 -13.52
N VAL A 26 -7.68 20.43 -14.55
CA VAL A 26 -6.64 19.38 -14.62
C VAL A 26 -5.51 19.61 -13.61
N VAL A 27 -5.10 20.86 -13.40
CA VAL A 27 -4.03 21.18 -12.45
C VAL A 27 -4.40 20.78 -11.02
N PRO A 28 -5.53 21.20 -10.43
CA PRO A 28 -5.88 20.76 -9.08
C PRO A 28 -6.19 19.26 -9.01
N ALA A 29 -6.79 18.67 -10.06
CA ALA A 29 -7.05 17.24 -10.10
C ALA A 29 -5.75 16.43 -10.09
N SER A 30 -4.72 16.84 -10.83
CA SER A 30 -3.42 16.17 -10.83
C SER A 30 -2.69 16.31 -9.48
N LEU A 31 -2.79 17.46 -8.82
CA LEU A 31 -2.23 17.67 -7.49
C LEU A 31 -2.86 16.76 -6.43
N LEU A 32 -4.14 16.41 -6.58
CA LEU A 32 -4.82 15.47 -5.69
C LEU A 32 -4.55 14.01 -6.07
N ALA A 33 -4.37 13.70 -7.35
CA ALA A 33 -4.14 12.34 -7.82
C ALA A 33 -2.81 11.75 -7.32
N ILE A 34 -1.75 12.56 -7.26
CA ILE A 34 -0.43 12.10 -6.80
C ILE A 34 -0.47 11.55 -5.36
N PRO A 35 -0.95 12.29 -4.34
CA PRO A 35 -1.01 11.78 -2.98
C PRO A 35 -1.98 10.59 -2.84
N LEU A 36 -3.06 10.55 -3.61
CA LEU A 36 -3.96 9.40 -3.60
C LEU A 36 -3.28 8.13 -4.12
N MET A 37 -2.48 8.22 -5.18
CA MET A 37 -1.71 7.09 -5.69
C MET A 37 -0.64 6.61 -4.70
N GLU A 38 0.01 7.52 -3.97
CA GLU A 38 0.97 7.16 -2.93
C GLU A 38 0.32 6.41 -1.76
N VAL A 39 -0.82 6.91 -1.28
CA VAL A 39 -1.60 6.25 -0.21
C VAL A 39 -2.11 4.88 -0.68
N PHE A 40 -2.60 4.78 -1.92
CA PHE A 40 -3.03 3.51 -2.48
C PHE A 40 -1.88 2.50 -2.59
N GLY A 41 -0.70 2.92 -3.03
CA GLY A 41 0.49 2.09 -3.06
C GLY A 41 0.94 1.60 -1.68
N LEU A 42 0.82 2.44 -0.65
CA LEU A 42 1.08 2.07 0.74
C LEU A 42 0.08 1.01 1.22
N TYR A 43 -1.20 1.21 0.94
CA TYR A 43 -2.28 0.27 1.29
C TYR A 43 -2.09 -1.10 0.63
N GLN A 44 -1.77 -1.13 -0.66
CA GLN A 44 -1.46 -2.35 -1.39
C GLN A 44 -0.26 -3.09 -0.78
N SER A 45 0.81 -2.37 -0.45
CA SER A 45 1.98 -2.95 0.20
C SER A 45 1.63 -3.55 1.56
N ALA A 46 0.78 -2.89 2.34
CA ALA A 46 0.34 -3.39 3.64
C ALA A 46 -0.45 -4.71 3.52
N ILE A 47 -1.38 -4.81 2.57
CA ILE A 47 -2.15 -6.03 2.33
C ILE A 47 -1.24 -7.20 1.94
N VAL A 48 -0.30 -6.98 1.03
CA VAL A 48 0.62 -8.04 0.60
C VAL A 48 1.48 -8.51 1.77
N GLN A 49 1.98 -7.59 2.57
CA GLN A 49 2.80 -7.94 3.73
C GLN A 49 1.99 -8.64 4.83
N GLU A 50 0.74 -8.27 5.02
CA GLU A 50 -0.16 -8.97 5.95
C GLU A 50 -0.37 -10.43 5.52
N GLN A 51 -0.57 -10.69 4.23
CA GLN A 51 -0.69 -12.05 3.69
C GLN A 51 0.60 -12.87 3.90
N VAL A 52 1.76 -12.30 3.61
CA VAL A 52 3.06 -12.95 3.84
C VAL A 52 3.27 -13.25 5.34
N SER A 53 2.94 -12.29 6.20
CA SER A 53 3.05 -12.47 7.66
C SER A 53 2.09 -13.54 8.17
N TYR A 54 0.89 -13.62 7.61
CA TYR A 54 -0.08 -14.68 7.93
C TYR A 54 0.44 -16.06 7.52
N ASP A 55 1.00 -16.20 6.32
CA ASP A 55 1.58 -17.45 5.84
C ASP A 55 2.73 -17.91 6.74
N ILE A 56 3.61 -17.01 7.16
CA ILE A 56 4.71 -17.31 8.08
C ILE A 56 4.18 -17.75 9.43
N ALA A 57 3.24 -17.01 10.01
CA ALA A 57 2.66 -17.34 11.31
C ALA A 57 1.94 -18.69 11.28
N ARG A 58 1.16 -18.95 10.22
CA ARG A 58 0.45 -20.23 10.04
C ARG A 58 1.42 -21.41 9.88
N PHE A 59 2.45 -21.26 9.06
CA PHE A 59 3.47 -22.29 8.89
C PHE A 59 4.16 -22.63 10.22
N ALA A 60 4.56 -21.60 10.97
CA ALA A 60 5.21 -21.78 12.27
C ALA A 60 4.27 -22.35 13.36
N ALA A 61 2.97 -22.25 13.17
CA ALA A 61 1.94 -22.77 14.10
C ALA A 61 1.61 -24.24 13.88
N LEU A 62 2.08 -24.87 12.80
CA LEU A 62 1.86 -26.29 12.53
C LEU A 62 2.59 -27.17 13.55
N ALA A 63 1.94 -28.24 14.00
CA ALA A 63 2.48 -29.13 15.03
C ALA A 63 3.80 -29.82 14.65
N ASP A 64 3.98 -30.11 13.34
CA ASP A 64 5.13 -30.86 12.83
C ASP A 64 6.33 -29.98 12.44
N VAL A 65 6.22 -28.66 12.62
CA VAL A 65 7.27 -27.71 12.22
C VAL A 65 8.18 -27.40 13.39
N SER A 66 9.49 -27.64 13.22
CA SER A 66 10.46 -27.24 14.23
C SER A 66 10.68 -25.71 14.25
N PRO A 67 11.08 -25.12 15.38
CA PRO A 67 11.41 -23.68 15.45
C PRO A 67 12.49 -23.24 14.45
N ILE A 68 13.42 -24.15 14.11
CA ILE A 68 14.49 -23.89 13.14
C ILE A 68 13.92 -23.80 11.72
N ASP A 69 12.99 -24.70 11.37
CA ASP A 69 12.34 -24.70 10.06
C ASP A 69 11.44 -23.49 9.89
N ALA A 70 10.71 -23.12 10.94
CA ALA A 70 9.89 -21.90 10.96
C ALA A 70 10.73 -20.64 10.74
N GLU A 71 11.89 -20.54 11.40
CA GLU A 71 12.79 -19.41 11.21
C GLU A 71 13.42 -19.39 9.81
N THR A 72 13.78 -20.55 9.27
CA THR A 72 14.29 -20.67 7.91
C THR A 72 13.25 -20.24 6.89
N TYR A 73 11.99 -20.67 7.06
CA TYR A 73 10.89 -20.29 6.21
C TYR A 73 10.62 -18.77 6.26
N ARG A 74 10.64 -18.19 7.48
CA ARG A 74 10.52 -16.75 7.67
C ARG A 74 11.60 -15.99 6.91
N GLN A 75 12.87 -16.39 7.06
CA GLN A 75 13.98 -15.72 6.37
C GLN A 75 13.88 -15.80 4.85
N MET A 76 13.36 -16.89 4.31
CA MET A 76 13.13 -17.01 2.86
C MET A 76 11.99 -16.14 2.36
N LYS A 77 10.94 -15.97 3.15
CA LYS A 77 9.73 -15.21 2.76
C LYS A 77 9.89 -13.73 3.03
N ASP A 78 10.32 -13.36 4.23
CA ASP A 78 10.51 -11.98 4.64
C ASP A 78 11.60 -11.88 5.74
N PRO A 79 12.83 -11.54 5.37
CA PRO A 79 13.93 -11.42 6.33
C PRO A 79 13.73 -10.27 7.35
N ASN A 80 12.87 -9.30 7.07
CA ASN A 80 12.65 -8.14 7.95
C ASN A 80 11.55 -8.38 9.00
N SER A 81 10.76 -9.43 8.85
CA SER A 81 9.75 -9.80 9.85
C SER A 81 10.40 -10.41 11.10
N LYS A 82 9.67 -10.35 12.22
CA LYS A 82 10.04 -11.00 13.48
C LYS A 82 9.01 -12.04 13.84
N LEU A 83 9.48 -13.20 14.29
CA LEU A 83 8.65 -14.29 14.77
C LEU A 83 8.76 -14.36 16.31
N ILE A 84 7.63 -14.29 16.98
CA ILE A 84 7.54 -14.32 18.44
C ILE A 84 6.54 -15.42 18.83
N THR A 85 7.01 -16.35 19.66
CA THR A 85 6.15 -17.38 20.23
C THR A 85 5.65 -16.91 21.59
N ASP A 86 4.33 -16.80 21.75
CA ASP A 86 3.68 -16.46 23.00
C ASP A 86 2.97 -17.70 23.57
N THR A 87 3.41 -18.16 24.73
CA THR A 87 2.87 -19.34 25.42
C THR A 87 2.08 -18.96 26.69
N ARG A 88 1.50 -17.76 26.72
CA ARG A 88 0.73 -17.29 27.87
C ARG A 88 -0.54 -18.10 28.06
N SER A 89 -0.82 -18.44 29.31
CA SER A 89 -2.10 -19.04 29.78
C SER A 89 -2.45 -20.41 29.19
N GLY A 90 -1.43 -21.24 28.85
CA GLY A 90 -1.67 -22.60 28.34
C GLY A 90 -2.16 -22.68 26.90
N SER A 91 -2.29 -21.54 26.22
CA SER A 91 -2.54 -21.46 24.78
C SER A 91 -1.26 -21.02 24.06
N CYS A 92 -0.82 -21.77 23.06
CA CYS A 92 0.28 -21.38 22.20
C CYS A 92 -0.26 -20.45 21.08
N SER A 93 0.41 -19.34 20.88
CA SER A 93 0.16 -18.50 19.69
C SER A 93 1.48 -17.99 19.12
N ILE A 94 1.55 -17.92 17.81
CA ILE A 94 2.69 -17.38 17.08
C ILE A 94 2.30 -16.01 16.54
N LEU A 95 3.12 -15.02 16.87
CA LEU A 95 2.97 -13.65 16.42
C LEU A 95 4.07 -13.33 15.42
N THR A 96 3.67 -12.90 14.22
CA THR A 96 4.59 -12.32 13.25
C THR A 96 4.40 -10.82 13.27
N SER A 97 5.48 -10.08 13.49
CA SER A 97 5.47 -8.62 13.49
C SER A 97 6.43 -8.06 12.46
N LEU A 98 5.96 -7.08 11.72
CA LEU A 98 6.70 -6.33 10.72
C LEU A 98 6.31 -4.86 10.77
N GLU A 99 7.27 -3.98 10.56
CA GLU A 99 7.02 -2.54 10.41
C GLU A 99 7.37 -2.12 8.99
N ILE A 100 6.37 -1.66 8.23
CA ILE A 100 6.59 -1.05 6.92
C ILE A 100 6.91 0.42 7.13
N GLN A 101 8.05 0.86 6.59
CA GLN A 101 8.44 2.27 6.60
C GLN A 101 8.45 2.78 5.16
N ARG A 102 7.73 3.86 4.89
CA ARG A 102 7.69 4.48 3.57
C ARG A 102 7.67 6.00 3.67
N SER A 103 8.46 6.63 2.81
CA SER A 103 8.39 8.08 2.61
C SER A 103 7.28 8.41 1.61
N VAL A 104 6.54 9.47 1.90
CA VAL A 104 5.49 10.01 1.03
C VAL A 104 5.87 11.44 0.67
N THR A 105 5.70 11.83 -0.59
CA THR A 105 6.20 13.12 -1.12
C THR A 105 5.65 14.33 -0.37
N PHE A 106 4.42 14.23 0.15
CA PHE A 106 3.75 15.35 0.84
C PHE A 106 3.85 15.30 2.36
N TRP A 107 4.53 14.28 2.91
CA TRP A 107 4.68 14.13 4.35
C TRP A 107 6.15 14.10 4.72
N PRO A 108 6.63 15.01 5.58
CA PRO A 108 8.06 15.11 5.90
C PRO A 108 8.61 13.96 6.72
N GLU A 109 7.72 13.19 7.36
CA GLU A 109 8.10 12.05 8.20
C GLU A 109 7.84 10.72 7.50
N LEU A 110 8.65 9.70 7.84
CA LEU A 110 8.40 8.34 7.41
C LEU A 110 7.10 7.81 8.01
N ILE A 111 6.20 7.37 7.16
CA ILE A 111 4.99 6.68 7.60
C ILE A 111 5.40 5.25 8.01
N LYS A 112 5.11 4.91 9.26
CA LYS A 112 5.36 3.60 9.84
C LYS A 112 4.03 2.88 10.02
N VAL A 113 3.88 1.75 9.34
CA VAL A 113 2.69 0.90 9.47
C VAL A 113 3.11 -0.40 10.14
N PRO A 114 2.75 -0.61 11.41
CA PRO A 114 2.99 -1.88 12.07
C PRO A 114 2.00 -2.92 11.54
N ILE A 115 2.50 -4.09 11.19
CA ILE A 115 1.71 -5.26 10.80
C ILE A 115 1.98 -6.35 11.80
N GLU A 116 0.94 -6.79 12.50
CA GLU A 116 1.00 -7.87 13.47
C GLU A 116 -0.05 -8.92 13.12
N VAL A 117 0.40 -10.13 12.90
CA VAL A 117 -0.48 -11.27 12.59
C VAL A 117 -0.24 -12.36 13.61
N ARG A 118 -1.32 -12.92 14.14
CA ARG A 118 -1.30 -13.98 15.14
C ARG A 118 -1.95 -15.24 14.60
N ALA A 119 -1.30 -16.38 14.78
CA ALA A 119 -1.83 -17.70 14.52
C ALA A 119 -1.80 -18.54 15.80
N THR A 120 -2.84 -19.33 16.05
CA THR A 120 -2.87 -20.30 17.16
C THR A 120 -2.15 -21.57 16.75
N CYS A 121 -1.35 -22.15 17.67
CA CYS A 121 -0.68 -23.42 17.38
C CYS A 121 -1.71 -24.54 17.23
N GLU A 122 -1.49 -25.40 16.25
CA GLU A 122 -2.22 -26.68 16.13
C GLU A 122 -1.61 -27.70 17.11
N ASN A 123 -2.47 -28.33 17.90
CA ASN A 123 -2.09 -29.41 18.81
C ASN A 123 -2.13 -30.76 18.10
#